data_ed06b97e1c180849c0eb6e9267b685b8
#
_entry.id   ed06b97e1c180849c0eb6e9267b685b8
#
_cell.length_a   1.000
_cell.length_b   1.000
_cell.length_c   1.000
_cell.angle_alpha   90.00
_cell.angle_beta   90.00
_cell.angle_gamma   90.00
#
_symmetry.space_group_name_H-M   'P 1'
#
loop_
_entity.id
_entity.type
_entity.pdbx_description
1 polymer ?
#
loop_
_entity_poly.entity_id
_entity_poly.type
_entity_poly.pdbx_seq_one_letter_code
_entity_poly.pdbx_strand_id
1 'polypeptide(L)'
;MPYKYGRRPPKNTPALRFGRFLARTVPAYPPQEDYLANLSGWQMLGNDVAGDCNAVTWANMRRLVTATLTTENYPTQAQVWQFYQTQNPGFDPNGTSSTDGPGSGDDQGMDVQTGLEYLHATGGPDGVKAVAFAKVDHTNLDEVKAALAIFGALWLGIQVLDANQHEFAEGRPWTDVAGSPIDGGHAILGGGYTAADIKFITWAKETEFARSFWNGVVQGTPLVEEAWVVIWPEHLGTRAFEQGVDQAQLAADYQALTGNQLVLSQ
;
A
#
# COMPACT_ATOMS: atom_id res chain seq x y z
N MET A 1 -20.83 11.29 -1.00
CA MET A 1 -20.10 12.02 0.06
C MET A 1 -18.68 12.12 -0.42
N PRO A 2 -17.99 13.20 -0.15
CA PRO A 2 -16.56 13.26 -0.50
C PRO A 2 -15.82 12.19 0.32
N TYR A 3 -15.03 11.40 -0.35
CA TYR A 3 -14.13 10.43 0.29
C TYR A 3 -13.00 11.15 1.01
N LYS A 4 -12.42 10.53 2.04
CA LYS A 4 -11.31 11.14 2.78
C LYS A 4 -9.97 10.74 2.22
N TYR A 5 -9.06 11.69 2.26
CA TYR A 5 -7.64 11.54 1.94
C TYR A 5 -6.83 11.70 3.22
N GLY A 6 -5.65 11.15 3.26
CA GLY A 6 -4.84 11.24 4.47
C GLY A 6 -3.41 10.75 4.27
N ARG A 7 -2.98 10.52 3.04
CA ARG A 7 -1.57 10.24 2.80
C ARG A 7 -0.78 11.54 2.77
N ARG A 8 0.21 11.64 3.64
CA ARG A 8 1.20 12.73 3.62
C ARG A 8 2.20 12.54 2.48
N PRO A 9 2.86 13.62 1.99
CA PRO A 9 3.91 13.51 0.99
C PRO A 9 5.02 12.54 1.41
N PRO A 10 5.69 11.83 0.45
CA PRO A 10 6.75 10.88 0.75
C PRO A 10 7.94 11.53 1.46
N LYS A 11 8.48 10.89 2.50
CA LYS A 11 9.62 11.41 3.28
C LYS A 11 10.98 11.30 2.60
N ASN A 12 11.16 10.49 1.61
CA ASN A 12 12.45 10.27 0.94
C ASN A 12 13.62 9.90 1.89
N THR A 13 13.35 9.25 3.02
CA THR A 13 14.39 8.71 3.89
C THR A 13 15.01 7.43 3.30
N PRO A 14 16.24 7.05 3.67
CA PRO A 14 16.85 5.82 3.18
C PRO A 14 15.97 4.61 3.45
N ALA A 15 15.82 3.75 2.45
CA ALA A 15 15.05 2.52 2.53
C ALA A 15 15.66 1.44 1.63
N LEU A 16 15.35 0.18 1.91
CA LEU A 16 15.64 -0.91 1.00
C LEU A 16 15.02 -0.63 -0.37
N ARG A 17 15.67 -1.09 -1.43
CA ARG A 17 15.21 -0.99 -2.81
C ARG A 17 14.95 -2.38 -3.37
N PHE A 18 13.72 -2.66 -3.75
CA PHE A 18 13.32 -4.00 -4.20
C PHE A 18 14.16 -4.50 -5.38
N GLY A 19 14.39 -3.66 -6.38
CA GLY A 19 15.19 -4.02 -7.56
C GLY A 19 16.63 -4.48 -7.26
N ARG A 20 17.19 -4.16 -6.08
CA ARG A 20 18.54 -4.62 -5.69
C ARG A 20 18.59 -6.09 -5.29
N PHE A 21 17.51 -6.61 -4.73
CA PHE A 21 17.40 -8.01 -4.30
C PHE A 21 16.34 -8.80 -5.09
N LEU A 22 15.85 -8.25 -6.18
CA LEU A 22 15.11 -9.01 -7.17
C LEU A 22 16.04 -10.06 -7.79
N ALA A 23 15.67 -11.33 -7.72
CA ALA A 23 16.51 -12.40 -8.23
C ALA A 23 16.76 -12.23 -9.75
N ARG A 24 18.01 -12.41 -10.18
CA ARG A 24 18.40 -12.19 -11.60
C ARG A 24 17.75 -13.16 -12.58
N THR A 25 17.28 -14.30 -12.10
CA THR A 25 16.67 -15.38 -12.88
C THR A 25 15.21 -15.56 -12.47
N VAL A 26 14.49 -14.46 -12.24
CA VAL A 26 13.05 -14.54 -11.98
C VAL A 26 12.38 -15.25 -13.14
N PRO A 27 11.59 -16.31 -12.89
CA PRO A 27 10.70 -16.84 -13.91
C PRO A 27 9.90 -15.69 -14.50
N ALA A 28 9.71 -15.66 -15.81
CA ALA A 28 8.89 -14.64 -16.43
C ALA A 28 7.55 -14.59 -15.65
N TYR A 29 7.26 -13.44 -15.05
CA TYR A 29 5.97 -13.25 -14.39
C TYR A 29 4.86 -13.33 -15.44
N PRO A 30 3.66 -13.81 -15.05
CA PRO A 30 2.53 -13.90 -15.96
C PRO A 30 2.23 -12.55 -16.66
N PRO A 31 1.65 -12.56 -17.87
CA PRO A 31 1.26 -11.32 -18.53
C PRO A 31 0.19 -10.54 -17.76
N GLN A 32 -0.55 -11.22 -16.90
CA GLN A 32 -1.55 -10.66 -15.99
C GLN A 32 -1.65 -11.48 -14.71
N GLU A 33 -1.95 -10.84 -13.60
CA GLU A 33 -2.25 -11.44 -12.30
C GLU A 33 -3.35 -10.67 -11.60
N ASP A 34 -4.20 -11.36 -10.87
CA ASP A 34 -5.31 -10.77 -10.14
C ASP A 34 -5.54 -11.51 -8.82
N TYR A 35 -4.87 -11.05 -7.78
CA TYR A 35 -5.03 -11.60 -6.43
C TYR A 35 -6.33 -11.12 -5.76
N LEU A 36 -6.97 -10.07 -6.31
CA LEU A 36 -8.22 -9.52 -5.78
C LEU A 36 -9.45 -10.34 -6.21
N ALA A 37 -9.38 -11.03 -7.35
CA ALA A 37 -10.52 -11.68 -8.01
C ALA A 37 -11.30 -12.68 -7.12
N ASN A 38 -10.64 -13.28 -6.13
CA ASN A 38 -11.25 -14.27 -5.25
C ASN A 38 -11.74 -13.68 -3.92
N LEU A 39 -11.61 -12.37 -3.73
CA LEU A 39 -12.01 -11.68 -2.52
C LEU A 39 -13.12 -10.67 -2.81
N SER A 40 -14.10 -10.62 -1.93
CA SER A 40 -15.20 -9.67 -2.00
C SER A 40 -15.52 -9.12 -0.61
N GLY A 41 -16.39 -8.11 -0.52
CA GLY A 41 -16.77 -7.55 0.77
C GLY A 41 -15.64 -6.74 1.41
N TRP A 42 -14.91 -5.98 0.63
CA TRP A 42 -13.98 -4.97 1.11
C TRP A 42 -14.72 -3.94 1.95
N GLN A 43 -14.11 -3.43 3.00
CA GLN A 43 -14.75 -2.54 3.96
C GLN A 43 -14.12 -1.15 3.93
N MET A 44 -14.90 -0.13 4.26
CA MET A 44 -14.46 1.26 4.34
C MET A 44 -13.48 1.49 5.49
N LEU A 45 -13.68 0.79 6.61
CA LEU A 45 -12.83 0.78 7.81
C LEU A 45 -12.56 2.17 8.41
N GLY A 46 -13.43 3.14 8.14
CA GLY A 46 -13.33 4.51 8.63
C GLY A 46 -12.86 5.55 7.60
N ASN A 47 -12.42 5.13 6.41
CA ASN A 47 -11.87 6.06 5.40
C ASN A 47 -12.93 6.94 4.69
N ASP A 48 -14.18 6.86 5.09
CA ASP A 48 -15.24 7.79 4.73
C ASP A 48 -15.35 8.98 5.70
N VAL A 49 -14.76 8.86 6.90
CA VAL A 49 -14.87 9.87 7.96
C VAL A 49 -13.52 10.38 8.46
N ALA A 50 -12.43 9.63 8.27
CA ALA A 50 -11.09 9.97 8.72
C ALA A 50 -10.04 9.85 7.59
N GLY A 51 -8.93 10.58 7.72
CA GLY A 51 -7.77 10.51 6.80
C GLY A 51 -6.90 9.28 7.04
N ASP A 52 -7.49 8.12 7.32
CA ASP A 52 -6.84 6.89 7.75
C ASP A 52 -6.48 5.92 6.60
N CYS A 53 -6.49 6.39 5.36
CA CYS A 53 -6.26 5.56 4.17
C CYS A 53 -5.00 4.68 4.23
N ASN A 54 -3.91 5.16 4.87
CA ASN A 54 -2.73 4.36 5.10
C ASN A 54 -2.99 3.18 6.02
N ALA A 55 -3.73 3.38 7.10
CA ALA A 55 -4.08 2.32 8.04
C ALA A 55 -5.07 1.33 7.41
N VAL A 56 -5.99 1.81 6.56
CA VAL A 56 -6.89 0.94 5.77
C VAL A 56 -6.10 0.13 4.75
N THR A 57 -5.08 0.71 4.11
CA THR A 57 -4.20 -0.02 3.19
C THR A 57 -3.47 -1.15 3.91
N TRP A 58 -2.99 -0.94 5.14
CA TRP A 58 -2.45 -2.02 5.97
C TRP A 58 -3.45 -3.15 6.18
N ALA A 59 -4.68 -2.83 6.59
CA ALA A 59 -5.71 -3.84 6.85
C ALA A 59 -6.06 -4.64 5.59
N ASN A 60 -6.24 -3.96 4.46
CA ASN A 60 -6.50 -4.59 3.17
C ASN A 60 -5.33 -5.47 2.71
N MET A 61 -4.07 -5.02 2.93
CA MET A 61 -2.88 -5.82 2.60
C MET A 61 -2.79 -7.08 3.48
N ARG A 62 -3.02 -6.95 4.80
CA ARG A 62 -3.06 -8.11 5.70
C ARG A 62 -4.12 -9.12 5.28
N ARG A 63 -5.32 -8.65 4.94
CA ARG A 63 -6.38 -9.50 4.41
C ARG A 63 -5.94 -10.23 3.15
N LEU A 64 -5.45 -9.50 2.14
CA LEU A 64 -5.06 -10.09 0.84
C LEU A 64 -3.97 -11.14 1.00
N VAL A 65 -2.90 -10.81 1.73
CA VAL A 65 -1.77 -11.71 1.95
C VAL A 65 -2.19 -12.96 2.69
N THR A 66 -2.94 -12.82 3.78
CA THR A 66 -3.38 -13.99 4.57
C THR A 66 -4.39 -14.85 3.83
N ALA A 67 -5.35 -14.26 3.13
CA ALA A 67 -6.30 -15.01 2.31
C ALA A 67 -5.64 -15.80 1.16
N THR A 68 -4.54 -15.25 0.62
CA THR A 68 -3.80 -15.89 -0.48
C THR A 68 -2.87 -16.99 0.01
N LEU A 69 -2.19 -16.78 1.13
CA LEU A 69 -1.08 -17.64 1.56
C LEU A 69 -1.39 -18.55 2.77
N THR A 70 -2.36 -18.16 3.59
CA THR A 70 -2.67 -18.89 4.85
C THR A 70 -4.18 -18.91 5.14
N THR A 71 -4.59 -18.39 6.27
CA THR A 71 -5.99 -18.23 6.67
C THR A 71 -6.33 -16.73 6.73
N GLU A 72 -7.38 -16.34 6.02
CA GLU A 72 -7.81 -14.94 5.95
C GLU A 72 -7.89 -14.29 7.34
N ASN A 73 -7.17 -13.18 7.48
CA ASN A 73 -7.25 -12.29 8.65
C ASN A 73 -7.52 -10.87 8.14
N TYR A 74 -8.74 -10.39 8.36
CA TYR A 74 -9.11 -9.02 8.02
C TYR A 74 -9.14 -8.17 9.27
N PRO A 75 -8.14 -7.28 9.49
CA PRO A 75 -8.14 -6.38 10.62
C PRO A 75 -9.42 -5.55 10.71
N THR A 76 -9.89 -5.35 11.92
CA THR A 76 -11.12 -4.59 12.20
C THR A 76 -10.90 -3.08 12.10
N GLN A 77 -11.98 -2.31 11.98
CA GLN A 77 -11.92 -0.85 12.03
C GLN A 77 -11.25 -0.32 13.32
N ALA A 78 -11.47 -0.96 14.46
CA ALA A 78 -10.81 -0.59 15.71
C ALA A 78 -9.28 -0.76 15.63
N GLN A 79 -8.80 -1.83 15.00
CA GLN A 79 -7.37 -2.05 14.76
C GLN A 79 -6.80 -1.06 13.74
N VAL A 80 -7.58 -0.70 12.72
CA VAL A 80 -7.19 0.36 11.77
C VAL A 80 -6.98 1.68 12.50
N TRP A 81 -7.91 2.09 13.34
CA TRP A 81 -7.78 3.32 14.12
C TRP A 81 -6.64 3.27 15.15
N GLN A 82 -6.41 2.12 15.77
CA GLN A 82 -5.24 1.92 16.64
C GLN A 82 -3.92 2.12 15.87
N PHE A 83 -3.82 1.62 14.64
CA PHE A 83 -2.64 1.88 13.79
C PHE A 83 -2.57 3.35 13.36
N TYR A 84 -3.71 3.96 13.01
CA TYR A 84 -3.78 5.38 12.66
C TYR A 84 -3.28 6.28 13.79
N GLN A 85 -3.66 5.99 15.04
CA GLN A 85 -3.25 6.73 16.22
C GLN A 85 -1.73 6.70 16.49
N THR A 86 -0.98 5.78 15.90
CA THR A 86 0.50 5.78 16.01
C THR A 86 1.14 7.04 15.43
N GLN A 87 0.49 7.69 14.49
CA GLN A 87 0.91 8.96 13.90
C GLN A 87 -0.05 10.13 14.22
N ASN A 88 -1.19 9.84 14.81
CA ASN A 88 -2.23 10.80 15.19
C ASN A 88 -2.72 10.48 16.62
N PRO A 89 -1.86 10.66 17.66
CA PRO A 89 -2.15 10.19 19.01
C PRO A 89 -3.34 10.87 19.68
N GLY A 90 -3.72 12.05 19.19
CA GLY A 90 -4.93 12.77 19.65
C GLY A 90 -6.21 12.40 18.89
N PHE A 91 -6.14 11.52 17.88
CA PHE A 91 -7.33 11.11 17.14
C PHE A 91 -8.28 10.29 18.01
N ASP A 92 -9.50 10.80 18.20
CA ASP A 92 -10.60 10.10 18.88
C ASP A 92 -11.70 9.76 17.87
N PRO A 93 -11.88 8.49 17.51
CA PRO A 93 -12.92 8.06 16.58
C PRO A 93 -14.35 8.28 17.11
N ASN A 94 -14.52 8.45 18.43
CA ASN A 94 -15.81 8.71 19.06
C ASN A 94 -16.00 10.20 19.42
N GLY A 95 -15.03 11.04 19.10
CA GLY A 95 -15.10 12.47 19.38
C GLY A 95 -16.27 13.11 18.65
N THR A 96 -16.93 14.05 19.33
CA THR A 96 -18.13 14.75 18.82
C THR A 96 -17.84 16.19 18.40
N SER A 97 -16.64 16.70 18.72
CA SER A 97 -16.23 18.04 18.34
C SER A 97 -15.36 18.05 17.10
N SER A 98 -15.22 19.23 16.46
CA SER A 98 -14.29 19.43 15.34
C SER A 98 -12.81 19.31 15.76
N THR A 99 -12.53 19.16 17.06
CA THR A 99 -11.19 19.01 17.61
C THR A 99 -10.88 17.58 18.09
N ASP A 100 -11.89 16.71 18.27
CA ASP A 100 -11.73 15.44 18.97
C ASP A 100 -12.21 14.21 18.19
N GLY A 101 -12.72 14.36 16.98
CA GLY A 101 -13.32 13.26 16.23
C GLY A 101 -12.86 13.19 14.79
N PRO A 102 -13.45 12.33 14.00
CA PRO A 102 -13.17 12.21 12.57
C PRO A 102 -13.27 13.57 11.88
N GLY A 103 -12.21 13.97 11.16
CA GLY A 103 -12.08 15.29 10.55
C GLY A 103 -11.64 16.40 11.52
N SER A 104 -11.22 16.04 12.74
CA SER A 104 -10.65 16.96 13.74
C SER A 104 -9.24 17.47 13.36
N GLY A 105 -8.72 18.42 14.14
CA GLY A 105 -7.33 18.87 14.01
C GLY A 105 -6.29 17.78 14.23
N ASP A 106 -6.65 16.65 14.86
CA ASP A 106 -5.80 15.49 15.07
C ASP A 106 -5.92 14.44 13.94
N ASP A 107 -6.76 14.68 12.96
CA ASP A 107 -6.89 13.89 11.72
C ASP A 107 -5.94 14.43 10.64
N GLN A 108 -4.62 14.23 10.85
CA GLN A 108 -3.56 14.78 10.01
C GLN A 108 -3.04 13.81 8.95
N GLY A 109 -3.66 12.63 8.79
CA GLY A 109 -3.19 11.59 7.89
C GLY A 109 -1.91 10.91 8.37
N MET A 110 -1.33 10.06 7.50
CA MET A 110 -0.12 9.29 7.78
C MET A 110 0.90 9.40 6.65
N ASP A 111 2.17 9.32 7.03
CA ASP A 111 3.29 9.03 6.14
C ASP A 111 3.43 7.51 5.97
N VAL A 112 3.54 7.04 4.72
CA VAL A 112 3.61 5.60 4.42
C VAL A 112 4.84 4.97 5.04
N GLN A 113 6.03 5.55 4.81
CA GLN A 113 7.29 4.97 5.28
C GLN A 113 7.33 4.89 6.81
N THR A 114 6.87 5.92 7.52
CA THR A 114 6.76 5.90 8.99
C THR A 114 5.83 4.79 9.48
N GLY A 115 4.72 4.55 8.78
CA GLY A 115 3.83 3.43 9.08
C GLY A 115 4.52 2.08 8.89
N LEU A 116 5.27 1.90 7.80
CA LEU A 116 6.04 0.69 7.51
C LEU A 116 7.17 0.46 8.54
N GLU A 117 7.86 1.52 8.94
CA GLU A 117 8.87 1.48 10.01
C GLU A 117 8.27 1.02 11.34
N TYR A 118 7.07 1.52 11.69
CA TYR A 118 6.33 1.07 12.87
C TYR A 118 5.95 -0.41 12.78
N LEU A 119 5.38 -0.86 11.66
CA LEU A 119 4.98 -2.25 11.44
C LEU A 119 6.18 -3.20 11.52
N HIS A 120 7.34 -2.76 11.07
CA HIS A 120 8.58 -3.54 11.16
C HIS A 120 9.14 -3.55 12.59
N ALA A 121 9.18 -2.43 13.27
CA ALA A 121 9.78 -2.32 14.60
C ALA A 121 8.89 -2.92 15.70
N THR A 122 7.58 -2.64 15.65
CA THR A 122 6.63 -2.93 16.71
C THR A 122 5.66 -4.05 16.34
N GLY A 123 5.21 -4.09 15.09
CA GLY A 123 4.12 -4.91 14.61
C GLY A 123 2.80 -4.15 14.50
N GLY A 124 1.88 -4.69 13.71
CA GLY A 124 0.53 -4.16 13.57
C GLY A 124 -0.37 -4.51 14.77
N PRO A 125 -1.54 -3.86 14.86
CA PRO A 125 -2.55 -4.21 15.87
C PRO A 125 -3.09 -5.65 15.77
N ASP A 126 -2.82 -6.35 14.68
CA ASP A 126 -3.08 -7.80 14.53
C ASP A 126 -2.00 -8.67 15.18
N GLY A 127 -0.99 -8.07 15.81
CA GLY A 127 0.11 -8.75 16.47
C GLY A 127 1.23 -9.21 15.54
N VAL A 128 1.15 -8.91 14.23
CA VAL A 128 2.12 -9.38 13.24
C VAL A 128 3.11 -8.28 12.89
N LYS A 129 4.41 -8.62 12.93
CA LYS A 129 5.50 -7.74 12.50
C LYS A 129 5.83 -7.96 11.02
N ALA A 130 6.03 -6.88 10.30
CA ALA A 130 6.68 -6.96 9.00
C ALA A 130 8.13 -7.42 9.17
N VAL A 131 8.55 -8.41 8.41
CA VAL A 131 9.94 -8.91 8.38
C VAL A 131 10.88 -7.85 7.81
N ALA A 132 10.45 -7.22 6.72
CA ALA A 132 11.12 -6.09 6.08
C ALA A 132 10.12 -5.36 5.17
N PHE A 133 10.52 -4.22 4.64
CA PHE A 133 9.80 -3.51 3.59
C PHE A 133 10.79 -2.84 2.64
N ALA A 134 10.41 -2.66 1.38
CA ALA A 134 11.29 -2.06 0.39
C ALA A 134 10.51 -1.20 -0.61
N LYS A 135 11.15 -0.12 -1.04
CA LYS A 135 10.61 0.75 -2.08
C LYS A 135 10.77 0.07 -3.43
N VAL A 136 9.70 0.05 -4.21
CA VAL A 136 9.65 -0.41 -5.60
C VAL A 136 9.83 0.81 -6.50
N ASP A 137 10.61 0.67 -7.55
CA ASP A 137 10.66 1.69 -8.59
C ASP A 137 9.36 1.68 -9.40
N HIS A 138 8.42 2.51 -9.02
CA HIS A 138 7.12 2.61 -9.68
C HIS A 138 7.21 3.11 -11.13
N THR A 139 8.33 3.73 -11.53
CA THR A 139 8.55 4.14 -12.92
C THR A 139 8.97 2.96 -13.81
N ASN A 140 9.39 1.85 -13.20
CA ASN A 140 9.73 0.59 -13.87
C ASN A 140 8.59 -0.43 -13.71
N LEU A 141 7.71 -0.51 -14.70
CA LEU A 141 6.55 -1.42 -14.66
C LEU A 141 6.94 -2.90 -14.56
N ASP A 142 8.11 -3.30 -15.03
CA ASP A 142 8.57 -4.67 -14.89
C ASP A 142 8.91 -4.98 -13.43
N GLU A 143 9.49 -4.02 -12.71
CA GLU A 143 9.72 -4.13 -11.27
C GLU A 143 8.40 -4.17 -10.49
N VAL A 144 7.43 -3.34 -10.86
CA VAL A 144 6.06 -3.33 -10.27
C VAL A 144 5.37 -4.68 -10.46
N LYS A 145 5.39 -5.24 -11.67
CA LYS A 145 4.79 -6.55 -11.97
C LYS A 145 5.51 -7.69 -11.24
N ALA A 146 6.84 -7.65 -11.20
CA ALA A 146 7.63 -8.61 -10.44
C ALA A 146 7.28 -8.56 -8.94
N ALA A 147 7.15 -7.37 -8.38
CA ALA A 147 6.75 -7.18 -6.99
C ALA A 147 5.36 -7.77 -6.71
N LEU A 148 4.37 -7.49 -7.57
CA LEU A 148 3.03 -8.09 -7.45
C LEU A 148 3.07 -9.61 -7.60
N ALA A 149 3.80 -10.15 -8.58
CA ALA A 149 3.90 -11.60 -8.77
C ALA A 149 4.58 -12.34 -7.61
N ILE A 150 5.48 -11.67 -6.88
CA ILE A 150 6.20 -12.28 -5.76
C ILE A 150 5.45 -12.12 -4.43
N PHE A 151 4.88 -10.93 -4.18
CA PHE A 151 4.28 -10.59 -2.89
C PHE A 151 2.75 -10.54 -2.91
N GLY A 152 2.11 -10.56 -4.07
CA GLY A 152 0.65 -10.48 -4.23
C GLY A 152 0.04 -9.12 -3.91
N ALA A 153 0.80 -8.20 -3.35
CA ALA A 153 0.31 -6.93 -2.84
C ALA A 153 1.35 -5.81 -2.95
N LEU A 154 0.88 -4.59 -3.26
CA LEU A 154 1.67 -3.36 -3.21
C LEU A 154 0.96 -2.31 -2.36
N TRP A 155 1.72 -1.61 -1.53
CA TRP A 155 1.26 -0.39 -0.89
C TRP A 155 1.62 0.79 -1.79
N LEU A 156 0.62 1.49 -2.29
CA LEU A 156 0.79 2.59 -3.22
C LEU A 156 0.43 3.92 -2.57
N GLY A 157 1.26 4.92 -2.76
CA GLY A 157 0.96 6.31 -2.43
C GLY A 157 0.75 7.11 -3.71
N ILE A 158 -0.42 7.72 -3.82
CA ILE A 158 -0.89 8.39 -5.03
C ILE A 158 -1.43 9.78 -4.74
N GLN A 159 -1.55 10.59 -5.79
CA GLN A 159 -2.39 11.78 -5.82
C GLN A 159 -3.70 11.45 -6.53
N VAL A 160 -4.82 11.87 -5.98
CA VAL A 160 -6.15 11.70 -6.57
C VAL A 160 -6.56 13.01 -7.22
N LEU A 161 -7.04 12.94 -8.45
CA LEU A 161 -7.65 14.07 -9.14
C LEU A 161 -9.14 14.17 -8.78
N ASP A 162 -9.69 15.38 -8.76
CA ASP A 162 -11.14 15.59 -8.58
C ASP A 162 -11.96 14.73 -9.56
N ALA A 163 -11.54 14.65 -10.82
CA ALA A 163 -12.19 13.80 -11.83
C ALA A 163 -12.19 12.30 -11.49
N ASN A 164 -11.19 11.80 -10.74
CA ASN A 164 -11.14 10.39 -10.39
C ASN A 164 -12.24 9.97 -9.40
N GLN A 165 -12.78 10.90 -8.59
CA GLN A 165 -13.96 10.62 -7.79
C GLN A 165 -15.20 10.33 -8.66
N HIS A 166 -15.36 11.05 -9.77
CA HIS A 166 -16.43 10.80 -10.73
C HIS A 166 -16.22 9.47 -11.46
N GLU A 167 -15.00 9.20 -11.91
CA GLU A 167 -14.65 7.91 -12.54
C GLU A 167 -14.93 6.74 -11.58
N PHE A 168 -14.57 6.88 -10.31
CA PHE A 168 -14.83 5.87 -9.28
C PHE A 168 -16.33 5.65 -9.04
N ALA A 169 -17.10 6.73 -8.96
CA ALA A 169 -18.57 6.64 -8.78
C ALA A 169 -19.26 5.95 -9.97
N GLU A 170 -18.72 6.12 -11.17
CA GLU A 170 -19.21 5.51 -12.42
C GLU A 170 -18.64 4.11 -12.67
N GLY A 171 -17.72 3.62 -11.83
CA GLY A 171 -17.06 2.32 -12.00
C GLY A 171 -16.11 2.27 -13.19
N ARG A 172 -15.54 3.40 -13.57
CA ARG A 172 -14.55 3.51 -14.65
C ARG A 172 -13.11 3.49 -14.09
N PRO A 173 -12.13 3.01 -14.89
CA PRO A 173 -10.72 3.15 -14.55
C PRO A 173 -10.33 4.61 -14.34
N TRP A 174 -9.40 4.84 -13.41
CA TRP A 174 -8.85 6.17 -13.17
C TRP A 174 -7.87 6.57 -14.27
N THR A 175 -8.03 7.78 -14.78
CA THR A 175 -7.22 8.32 -15.87
C THR A 175 -6.57 9.65 -15.45
N ASP A 176 -5.54 10.04 -16.18
CA ASP A 176 -4.98 11.40 -16.10
C ASP A 176 -5.89 12.36 -16.87
N VAL A 177 -6.87 12.93 -16.17
CA VAL A 177 -7.83 13.85 -16.78
C VAL A 177 -7.21 15.25 -16.89
N ALA A 178 -6.94 15.67 -18.11
CA ALA A 178 -6.33 16.96 -18.37
C ALA A 178 -7.12 18.13 -17.75
N GLY A 179 -6.43 18.96 -16.98
CA GLY A 179 -7.02 20.13 -16.31
C GLY A 179 -7.76 19.83 -15.01
N SER A 180 -7.90 18.57 -14.60
CA SER A 180 -8.44 18.24 -13.29
C SER A 180 -7.42 18.59 -12.20
N PRO A 181 -7.82 19.29 -11.12
CA PRO A 181 -6.93 19.58 -10.00
C PRO A 181 -6.64 18.31 -9.18
N ILE A 182 -5.50 18.31 -8.49
CA ILE A 182 -5.22 17.36 -7.42
C ILE A 182 -6.14 17.67 -6.24
N ASP A 183 -6.89 16.67 -5.79
CA ASP A 183 -7.80 16.77 -4.65
C ASP A 183 -7.13 16.38 -3.34
N GLY A 184 -6.23 15.36 -3.39
CA GLY A 184 -5.44 15.00 -2.21
C GLY A 184 -4.57 13.76 -2.36
N GLY A 185 -3.66 13.58 -1.41
CA GLY A 185 -2.81 12.39 -1.30
C GLY A 185 -3.55 11.21 -0.69
N HIS A 186 -3.45 10.04 -1.32
CA HIS A 186 -4.18 8.84 -0.93
C HIS A 186 -3.27 7.61 -0.90
N ALA A 187 -3.54 6.68 0.00
CA ALA A 187 -2.88 5.38 0.06
C ALA A 187 -3.86 4.27 -0.29
N ILE A 188 -3.41 3.31 -1.06
CA ILE A 188 -4.24 2.23 -1.61
C ILE A 188 -3.49 0.91 -1.68
N LEU A 189 -4.23 -0.20 -1.72
CA LEU A 189 -3.71 -1.53 -1.95
C LEU A 189 -3.75 -1.89 -3.44
N GLY A 190 -2.59 -2.01 -4.10
CA GLY A 190 -2.47 -2.67 -5.40
C GLY A 190 -2.44 -4.20 -5.21
N GLY A 191 -3.24 -4.93 -5.98
CA GLY A 191 -3.36 -6.39 -5.84
C GLY A 191 -3.52 -7.14 -7.17
N GLY A 192 -3.26 -6.50 -8.29
CA GLY A 192 -3.30 -7.15 -9.59
C GLY A 192 -2.76 -6.27 -10.70
N TYR A 193 -2.54 -6.86 -11.86
CA TYR A 193 -2.15 -6.14 -13.07
C TYR A 193 -2.60 -6.88 -14.33
N THR A 194 -2.82 -6.11 -15.38
CA THR A 194 -2.99 -6.58 -16.75
C THR A 194 -1.83 -6.06 -17.64
N ALA A 195 -1.94 -6.23 -18.94
CA ALA A 195 -1.01 -5.61 -19.87
C ALA A 195 -1.06 -4.06 -19.81
N ALA A 196 -2.23 -3.50 -19.50
CA ALA A 196 -2.52 -2.07 -19.55
C ALA A 196 -2.65 -1.41 -18.17
N ASP A 197 -3.17 -2.12 -17.17
CA ASP A 197 -3.72 -1.53 -15.97
C ASP A 197 -3.15 -2.16 -14.70
N ILE A 198 -3.18 -1.43 -13.58
CA ILE A 198 -2.93 -1.95 -12.23
C ILE A 198 -4.27 -1.91 -11.49
N LYS A 199 -4.65 -3.07 -10.94
CA LYS A 199 -5.85 -3.22 -10.11
C LYS A 199 -5.57 -2.91 -8.66
N PHE A 200 -6.48 -2.23 -8.01
CA PHE A 200 -6.31 -1.82 -6.63
C PHE A 200 -7.64 -1.75 -5.86
N ILE A 201 -7.54 -1.69 -4.54
CA ILE A 201 -8.66 -1.48 -3.62
C ILE A 201 -8.56 -0.08 -3.03
N THR A 202 -9.65 0.65 -3.12
CA THR A 202 -9.89 1.88 -2.38
C THR A 202 -11.36 2.01 -2.02
N TRP A 203 -11.68 2.69 -0.91
CA TRP A 203 -13.04 2.99 -0.46
C TRP A 203 -14.02 1.82 -0.62
N ALA A 204 -13.58 0.65 -0.12
CA ALA A 204 -14.33 -0.61 -0.12
C ALA A 204 -14.67 -1.19 -1.52
N LYS A 205 -14.02 -0.73 -2.58
CA LYS A 205 -14.24 -1.24 -3.94
C LYS A 205 -12.93 -1.54 -4.65
N GLU A 206 -13.00 -2.53 -5.54
CA GLU A 206 -11.98 -2.77 -6.55
C GLU A 206 -12.15 -1.76 -7.70
N THR A 207 -11.04 -1.23 -8.17
CA THR A 207 -10.95 -0.39 -9.36
C THR A 207 -9.57 -0.57 -10.01
N GLU A 208 -9.27 0.19 -11.05
CA GLU A 208 -8.02 0.06 -11.76
C GLU A 208 -7.50 1.42 -12.26
N PHE A 209 -6.18 1.51 -12.45
CA PHE A 209 -5.55 2.62 -13.12
C PHE A 209 -5.36 2.31 -14.59
N ALA A 210 -5.81 3.17 -15.47
CA ALA A 210 -5.33 3.20 -16.83
C ALA A 210 -3.84 3.62 -16.87
N ARG A 211 -3.12 3.20 -17.90
CA ARG A 211 -1.72 3.57 -18.11
C ARG A 211 -1.47 5.08 -18.05
N SER A 212 -2.44 5.89 -18.50
CA SER A 212 -2.35 7.34 -18.46
C SER A 212 -2.25 7.87 -17.03
N PHE A 213 -3.04 7.33 -16.08
CA PHE A 213 -2.95 7.71 -14.67
C PHE A 213 -1.59 7.29 -14.08
N TRP A 214 -1.18 6.03 -14.32
CA TRP A 214 0.08 5.51 -13.76
C TRP A 214 1.30 6.36 -14.13
N ASN A 215 1.35 6.85 -15.36
CA ASN A 215 2.41 7.70 -15.87
C ASN A 215 2.09 9.21 -15.77
N GLY A 216 0.94 9.55 -15.21
CA GLY A 216 0.43 10.91 -15.18
C GLY A 216 1.26 11.84 -14.28
N VAL A 217 1.37 13.08 -14.71
CA VAL A 217 2.04 14.17 -13.96
C VAL A 217 1.16 15.41 -14.05
N VAL A 218 0.71 15.92 -12.90
CA VAL A 218 -0.12 17.12 -12.82
C VAL A 218 0.64 18.20 -12.07
N GLN A 219 0.84 19.36 -12.71
CA GLN A 219 1.59 20.50 -12.15
C GLN A 219 2.99 20.13 -11.61
N GLY A 220 3.66 19.19 -12.28
CA GLY A 220 4.99 18.69 -11.90
C GLY A 220 4.97 17.60 -10.82
N THR A 221 3.80 17.21 -10.33
CA THR A 221 3.64 16.13 -9.33
C THR A 221 3.20 14.84 -10.03
N PRO A 222 3.95 13.73 -9.90
CA PRO A 222 3.51 12.42 -10.37
C PRO A 222 2.20 11.99 -9.68
N LEU A 223 1.29 11.34 -10.40
CA LEU A 223 0.06 10.80 -9.82
C LEU A 223 0.34 9.56 -8.98
N VAL A 224 1.34 8.75 -9.33
CA VAL A 224 1.88 7.70 -8.46
C VAL A 224 3.22 8.20 -7.92
N GLU A 225 3.33 8.36 -6.61
CA GLU A 225 4.52 8.95 -5.99
C GLU A 225 5.40 7.92 -5.29
N GLU A 226 4.82 6.82 -4.83
CA GLU A 226 5.55 5.78 -4.14
C GLU A 226 4.85 4.43 -4.25
N ALA A 227 5.67 3.37 -4.28
CA ALA A 227 5.23 1.99 -4.25
C ALA A 227 6.15 1.19 -3.30
N TRP A 228 5.55 0.32 -2.49
CA TRP A 228 6.25 -0.45 -1.48
C TRP A 228 5.80 -1.90 -1.48
N VAL A 229 6.76 -2.82 -1.33
CA VAL A 229 6.48 -4.19 -0.90
C VAL A 229 6.69 -4.28 0.61
N VAL A 230 5.88 -5.11 1.26
CA VAL A 230 6.03 -5.48 2.66
C VAL A 230 6.20 -6.98 2.73
N ILE A 231 7.30 -7.42 3.31
CA ILE A 231 7.61 -8.83 3.52
C ILE A 231 7.00 -9.23 4.85
N TRP A 232 5.93 -9.99 4.81
CA TRP A 232 5.29 -10.56 5.98
C TRP A 232 5.83 -11.96 6.27
N PRO A 233 5.70 -12.49 7.51
CA PRO A 233 6.08 -13.87 7.81
C PRO A 233 5.46 -14.89 6.86
N GLU A 234 4.25 -14.66 6.38
CA GLU A 234 3.52 -15.53 5.45
C GLU A 234 4.19 -15.67 4.08
N HIS A 235 5.05 -14.74 3.68
CA HIS A 235 5.82 -14.87 2.43
C HIS A 235 6.99 -15.83 2.55
N LEU A 236 7.56 -15.99 3.77
CA LEU A 236 8.76 -16.81 3.97
C LEU A 236 8.46 -18.27 3.64
N GLY A 237 9.33 -18.90 2.86
CA GLY A 237 9.18 -20.27 2.40
C GLY A 237 8.17 -20.46 1.26
N THR A 238 7.47 -19.42 0.79
CA THR A 238 6.67 -19.54 -0.42
C THR A 238 7.56 -19.66 -1.65
N ARG A 239 7.10 -20.44 -2.65
CA ARG A 239 7.84 -20.60 -3.90
C ARG A 239 8.12 -19.26 -4.61
N ALA A 240 7.18 -18.35 -4.58
CA ALA A 240 7.33 -17.04 -5.21
C ALA A 240 8.46 -16.24 -4.55
N PHE A 241 8.51 -16.22 -3.21
CA PHE A 241 9.56 -15.56 -2.45
C PHE A 241 10.93 -16.22 -2.68
N GLU A 242 11.01 -17.57 -2.56
CA GLU A 242 12.25 -18.33 -2.73
C GLU A 242 12.89 -18.17 -4.12
N GLN A 243 12.06 -18.06 -5.17
CA GLN A 243 12.52 -17.92 -6.55
C GLN A 243 12.69 -16.45 -6.99
N GLY A 244 11.94 -15.54 -6.38
CA GLY A 244 11.89 -14.13 -6.79
C GLY A 244 12.82 -13.21 -6.00
N VAL A 245 13.27 -13.63 -4.81
CA VAL A 245 14.08 -12.79 -3.91
C VAL A 245 15.48 -13.37 -3.73
N ASP A 246 16.51 -12.58 -4.03
CA ASP A 246 17.88 -12.85 -3.59
C ASP A 246 17.99 -12.54 -2.10
N GLN A 247 17.75 -13.55 -1.26
CA GLN A 247 17.70 -13.43 0.19
C GLN A 247 19.06 -13.02 0.78
N ALA A 248 20.18 -13.40 0.16
CA ALA A 248 21.50 -13.02 0.61
C ALA A 248 21.75 -11.52 0.37
N GLN A 249 21.35 -11.02 -0.80
CA GLN A 249 21.42 -9.58 -1.11
C GLN A 249 20.48 -8.76 -0.23
N LEU A 250 19.25 -9.25 0.00
CA LEU A 250 18.28 -8.59 0.91
C LEU A 250 18.88 -8.47 2.33
N ALA A 251 19.44 -9.55 2.86
CA ALA A 251 20.06 -9.54 4.19
C ALA A 251 21.27 -8.59 4.26
N ALA A 252 22.12 -8.57 3.21
CA ALA A 252 23.27 -7.66 3.14
C ALA A 252 22.82 -6.18 3.07
N ASP A 253 21.84 -5.86 2.25
CA ASP A 253 21.31 -4.50 2.13
C ASP A 253 20.62 -4.04 3.43
N TYR A 254 19.89 -4.94 4.09
CA TYR A 254 19.27 -4.68 5.38
C TYR A 254 20.32 -4.37 6.47
N GLN A 255 21.39 -5.19 6.55
CA GLN A 255 22.46 -4.96 7.49
C GLN A 255 23.20 -3.63 7.21
N ALA A 256 23.45 -3.33 5.94
CA ALA A 256 24.08 -2.07 5.55
C ALA A 256 23.23 -0.84 5.92
N LEU A 257 21.90 -0.97 5.81
CA LEU A 257 20.96 0.12 6.10
C LEU A 257 20.74 0.33 7.61
N THR A 258 20.61 -0.77 8.37
CA THR A 258 20.13 -0.73 9.77
C THR A 258 21.20 -1.07 10.80
N GLY A 259 22.32 -1.67 10.40
CA GLY A 259 23.33 -2.24 11.29
C GLY A 259 22.91 -3.60 11.92
N ASN A 260 21.69 -4.08 11.68
CA ASN A 260 21.16 -5.29 12.27
C ASN A 260 21.17 -6.47 11.28
N GLN A 261 21.08 -7.69 11.81
CA GLN A 261 20.89 -8.88 10.99
C GLN A 261 19.40 -9.07 10.68
N LEU A 262 19.09 -9.40 9.43
CA LEU A 262 17.75 -9.79 9.01
C LEU A 262 17.58 -11.31 9.20
N VAL A 263 16.53 -11.71 9.92
CA VAL A 263 16.17 -13.13 10.11
C VAL A 263 15.06 -13.48 9.13
N LEU A 264 15.35 -14.38 8.18
CA LEU A 264 14.44 -14.88 7.14
C LEU A 264 14.01 -16.33 7.40
N SER A 265 14.00 -16.78 8.66
CA SER A 265 13.49 -18.09 9.05
C SER A 265 12.20 -17.94 9.86
N GLN A 266 11.25 -18.88 9.65
CA GLN A 266 10.10 -19.05 10.53
C GLN A 266 10.51 -19.74 11.81
#